data_152405c0a2fc19c9c56565054bac98fc
#
_entry.id   152405c0a2fc19c9c56565054bac98fc
#
_cell.length_a   1.000
_cell.length_b   1.000
_cell.length_c   1.000
_cell.angle_alpha   90.00
_cell.angle_beta   90.00
_cell.angle_gamma   90.00
#
_symmetry.space_group_name_H-M   'P 1'
#
loop_
_entity.id
_entity.type
_entity.pdbx_description
1 polymer ?
#
loop_
_entity_poly.entity_id
_entity_poly.type
_entity_poly.pdbx_seq_one_letter_code
_entity_poly.pdbx_strand_id
1 'polypeptide(L)'
;MIVIKKTGKEVPFDGDKIKAAISKSAERVLECLTEEDKNRVVELVKDQIQKCGREKVTIQEIHQYVEVALDQVSPATAKSYREFRDYKQEFKDMMEDIYNESEKILFVGDQDNANMDSSMVSTKRVMELNALEKALYKKMFLSADEAEAEKDGYIYIHDKSARRFTMNC
;
A
#
# COMPACT_ATOMS: atom_id res chain seq x y z
N MET A 1 -22.54 16.08 -2.04
CA MET A 1 -21.44 15.40 -1.33
C MET A 1 -20.39 15.00 -2.35
N ILE A 2 -19.18 15.54 -2.19
CA ILE A 2 -18.06 15.41 -3.14
C ILE A 2 -16.93 14.65 -2.46
N VAL A 3 -16.29 13.75 -3.20
CA VAL A 3 -15.14 12.96 -2.76
C VAL A 3 -13.89 13.43 -3.46
N ILE A 4 -12.85 13.76 -2.70
CA ILE A 4 -11.54 14.13 -3.21
C ILE A 4 -10.68 12.86 -3.30
N LYS A 5 -10.28 12.47 -4.51
CA LYS A 5 -9.37 11.35 -4.75
C LYS A 5 -7.94 11.69 -4.34
N LYS A 6 -7.06 10.67 -4.17
CA LYS A 6 -5.61 10.86 -3.90
C LYS A 6 -4.91 11.75 -4.95
N THR A 7 -5.45 11.81 -6.18
CA THR A 7 -4.94 12.67 -7.29
C THR A 7 -5.45 14.10 -7.23
N GLY A 8 -6.21 14.49 -6.19
CA GLY A 8 -6.87 15.79 -6.09
C GLY A 8 -8.16 15.93 -6.92
N LYS A 9 -8.51 14.93 -7.74
CA LYS A 9 -9.73 14.99 -8.57
C LYS A 9 -10.97 14.86 -7.72
N GLU A 10 -11.92 15.77 -7.90
CA GLU A 10 -13.23 15.76 -7.25
C GLU A 10 -14.21 14.89 -8.05
N VAL A 11 -14.94 14.03 -7.37
CA VAL A 11 -15.97 13.17 -7.95
C VAL A 11 -17.18 13.10 -7.01
N PRO A 12 -18.39 12.87 -7.52
CA PRO A 12 -19.56 12.66 -6.66
C PRO A 12 -19.37 11.39 -5.81
N PHE A 13 -19.97 11.40 -4.63
CA PHE A 13 -20.03 10.20 -3.79
C PHE A 13 -20.85 9.12 -4.49
N ASP A 14 -20.34 7.90 -4.49
CA ASP A 14 -20.90 6.76 -5.18
C ASP A 14 -20.94 5.55 -4.22
N GLY A 15 -22.14 5.23 -3.72
CA GLY A 15 -22.33 4.12 -2.78
C GLY A 15 -22.13 2.74 -3.41
N ASP A 16 -22.31 2.62 -4.73
CA ASP A 16 -22.16 1.32 -5.41
C ASP A 16 -20.69 0.89 -5.46
N LYS A 17 -19.77 1.85 -5.49
CA LYS A 17 -18.33 1.55 -5.33
C LYS A 17 -17.99 0.99 -3.96
N ILE A 18 -18.64 1.48 -2.92
CA ILE A 18 -18.49 0.94 -1.57
C ILE A 18 -19.05 -0.48 -1.54
N LYS A 19 -20.25 -0.72 -2.04
CA LYS A 19 -20.86 -2.07 -2.11
C LYS A 19 -19.96 -3.05 -2.87
N ALA A 20 -19.43 -2.66 -4.00
CA ALA A 20 -18.52 -3.51 -4.78
C ALA A 20 -17.22 -3.82 -4.02
N ALA A 21 -16.68 -2.85 -3.29
CA ALA A 21 -15.46 -3.05 -2.50
C ALA A 21 -15.67 -3.98 -1.30
N ILE A 22 -16.78 -3.81 -0.56
CA ILE A 22 -17.10 -4.66 0.58
C ILE A 22 -17.48 -6.08 0.15
N SER A 23 -18.18 -6.25 -0.99
CA SER A 23 -18.47 -7.59 -1.54
C SER A 23 -17.20 -8.37 -1.83
N LYS A 24 -16.20 -7.76 -2.47
CA LYS A 24 -14.90 -8.38 -2.71
C LYS A 24 -14.14 -8.73 -1.42
N SER A 25 -14.32 -7.96 -0.37
CA SER A 25 -13.69 -8.23 0.93
C SER A 25 -14.39 -9.37 1.67
N ALA A 26 -15.72 -9.47 1.57
CA ALA A 26 -16.50 -10.58 2.10
C ALA A 26 -16.16 -11.90 1.38
N GLU A 27 -16.07 -11.88 0.05
CA GLU A 27 -15.66 -13.06 -0.75
C GLU A 27 -14.31 -13.64 -0.30
N ARG A 28 -13.34 -12.81 0.07
CA ARG A 28 -12.01 -13.28 0.53
C ARG A 28 -12.05 -14.04 1.85
N VAL A 29 -13.04 -13.77 2.69
CA VAL A 29 -13.24 -14.45 3.99
C VAL A 29 -14.41 -15.41 3.96
N LEU A 30 -14.91 -15.73 2.75
CA LEU A 30 -16.03 -16.65 2.53
C LEU A 30 -17.31 -16.24 3.27
N GLU A 31 -17.51 -14.94 3.50
CA GLU A 31 -18.73 -14.39 4.06
C GLU A 31 -19.71 -13.96 2.96
N CYS A 32 -21.00 -14.22 3.20
CA CYS A 32 -22.09 -13.75 2.37
C CYS A 32 -22.75 -12.53 3.03
N LEU A 33 -22.42 -11.33 2.57
CA LEU A 33 -23.14 -10.13 2.94
C LEU A 33 -24.42 -10.01 2.10
N THR A 34 -25.55 -9.84 2.78
CA THR A 34 -26.82 -9.57 2.12
C THR A 34 -26.82 -8.18 1.48
N GLU A 35 -27.74 -7.93 0.55
CA GLU A 35 -27.92 -6.56 0.01
C GLU A 35 -28.36 -5.56 1.08
N GLU A 36 -29.07 -6.03 2.10
CA GLU A 36 -29.47 -5.22 3.26
C GLU A 36 -28.25 -4.80 4.08
N ASP A 37 -27.30 -5.72 4.33
CA ASP A 37 -26.05 -5.41 5.04
C ASP A 37 -25.21 -4.39 4.27
N LYS A 38 -25.09 -4.55 2.96
CA LYS A 38 -24.35 -3.60 2.09
C LYS A 38 -24.99 -2.23 2.10
N ASN A 39 -26.33 -2.16 2.01
CA ASN A 39 -27.06 -0.91 2.10
C ASN A 39 -26.86 -0.25 3.46
N ARG A 40 -26.91 -1.02 4.54
CA ARG A 40 -26.68 -0.54 5.90
C ARG A 40 -25.29 0.09 6.05
N VAL A 41 -24.25 -0.55 5.53
CA VAL A 41 -22.90 0.02 5.54
C VAL A 41 -22.86 1.36 4.81
N VAL A 42 -23.46 1.44 3.62
CA VAL A 42 -23.51 2.70 2.84
C VAL A 42 -24.25 3.81 3.58
N GLU A 43 -25.37 3.49 4.24
CA GLU A 43 -26.14 4.48 5.03
C GLU A 43 -25.33 4.95 6.25
N LEU A 44 -24.66 4.04 6.99
CA LEU A 44 -23.79 4.41 8.11
C LEU A 44 -22.65 5.34 7.66
N VAL A 45 -22.06 5.08 6.50
CA VAL A 45 -21.02 5.96 5.91
C VAL A 45 -21.59 7.34 5.57
N LYS A 46 -22.79 7.40 4.95
CA LYS A 46 -23.46 8.69 4.65
C LYS A 46 -23.75 9.48 5.91
N ASP A 47 -24.26 8.82 6.94
CA ASP A 47 -24.55 9.44 8.24
C ASP A 47 -23.29 10.03 8.88
N GLN A 48 -22.18 9.32 8.82
CA GLN A 48 -20.92 9.83 9.35
C GLN A 48 -20.42 11.05 8.58
N ILE A 49 -20.52 11.04 7.24
CA ILE A 49 -20.16 12.19 6.43
C ILE A 49 -21.05 13.40 6.74
N GLN A 50 -22.36 13.18 6.91
CA GLN A 50 -23.31 14.26 7.26
C GLN A 50 -23.00 14.85 8.64
N LYS A 51 -22.68 14.01 9.64
CA LYS A 51 -22.28 14.45 10.98
C LYS A 51 -21.02 15.31 11.00
N CYS A 52 -20.10 15.08 10.06
CA CYS A 52 -18.91 15.92 9.91
C CYS A 52 -19.21 17.33 9.37
N GLY A 53 -20.43 17.59 8.84
CA GLY A 53 -20.86 18.92 8.37
C GLY A 53 -20.06 19.47 7.18
N ARG A 54 -19.25 18.64 6.51
CA ARG A 54 -18.42 19.05 5.36
C ARG A 54 -19.01 18.60 4.04
N GLU A 55 -19.00 19.48 3.04
CA GLU A 55 -19.46 19.16 1.70
C GLU A 55 -18.48 18.25 0.93
N LYS A 56 -17.19 18.31 1.30
CA LYS A 56 -16.12 17.55 0.67
C LYS A 56 -15.42 16.67 1.69
N VAL A 57 -15.23 15.40 1.32
CA VAL A 57 -14.51 14.38 2.11
C VAL A 57 -13.43 13.73 1.27
N THR A 58 -12.33 13.34 1.88
CA THR A 58 -11.25 12.64 1.21
C THR A 58 -11.57 11.15 1.07
N ILE A 59 -10.96 10.49 0.09
CA ILE A 59 -11.10 9.04 -0.07
C ILE A 59 -10.57 8.28 1.15
N GLN A 60 -9.59 8.83 1.88
CA GLN A 60 -9.06 8.23 3.10
C GLN A 60 -10.09 8.25 4.24
N GLU A 61 -10.79 9.36 4.43
CA GLU A 61 -11.88 9.46 5.40
C GLU A 61 -13.02 8.48 5.06
N ILE A 62 -13.35 8.34 3.77
CA ILE A 62 -14.35 7.35 3.35
C ILE A 62 -13.91 5.93 3.71
N HIS A 63 -12.65 5.57 3.51
CA HIS A 63 -12.15 4.25 3.92
C HIS A 63 -12.30 4.03 5.42
N GLN A 64 -11.97 5.02 6.26
CA GLN A 64 -12.16 4.95 7.72
C GLN A 64 -13.63 4.76 8.08
N TYR A 65 -14.53 5.51 7.46
CA TYR A 65 -15.98 5.38 7.72
C TYR A 65 -16.52 4.00 7.30
N VAL A 66 -16.03 3.47 6.17
CA VAL A 66 -16.39 2.12 5.72
C VAL A 66 -15.91 1.07 6.71
N GLU A 67 -14.70 1.20 7.25
CA GLU A 67 -14.18 0.27 8.26
C GLU A 67 -15.02 0.28 9.53
N VAL A 68 -15.29 1.47 10.08
CA VAL A 68 -16.12 1.62 11.28
C VAL A 68 -17.53 1.06 11.05
N ALA A 69 -18.09 1.28 9.87
CA ALA A 69 -19.41 0.73 9.52
C ALA A 69 -19.39 -0.79 9.37
N LEU A 70 -18.35 -1.34 8.74
CA LEU A 70 -18.15 -2.78 8.59
C LEU A 70 -17.90 -3.49 9.92
N ASP A 71 -17.17 -2.89 10.85
CA ASP A 71 -16.96 -3.46 12.19
C ASP A 71 -18.29 -3.69 12.95
N GLN A 72 -19.35 -2.90 12.63
CA GLN A 72 -20.67 -3.06 13.21
C GLN A 72 -21.52 -4.14 12.51
N VAL A 73 -21.24 -4.43 11.23
CA VAL A 73 -22.04 -5.35 10.40
C VAL A 73 -21.37 -6.71 10.29
N SER A 74 -20.07 -6.74 9.97
CA SER A 74 -19.27 -7.95 9.81
C SER A 74 -17.79 -7.64 10.14
N PRO A 75 -17.34 -7.93 11.37
CA PRO A 75 -15.94 -7.73 11.78
C PRO A 75 -14.92 -8.50 10.92
N ALA A 76 -15.29 -9.69 10.43
CA ALA A 76 -14.39 -10.48 9.57
C ALA A 76 -14.19 -9.79 8.20
N THR A 77 -15.27 -9.29 7.60
CA THR A 77 -15.19 -8.49 6.37
C THR A 77 -14.44 -7.18 6.59
N ALA A 78 -14.62 -6.52 7.74
CA ALA A 78 -13.88 -5.31 8.10
C ALA A 78 -12.38 -5.56 8.16
N LYS A 79 -11.96 -6.66 8.80
CA LYS A 79 -10.56 -7.10 8.85
C LYS A 79 -10.00 -7.33 7.44
N SER A 80 -10.69 -8.09 6.61
CA SER A 80 -10.29 -8.35 5.22
C SER A 80 -10.19 -7.07 4.39
N TYR A 81 -11.09 -6.11 4.63
CA TYR A 81 -11.06 -4.82 3.94
C TYR A 81 -9.82 -4.00 4.31
N ARG A 82 -9.46 -3.93 5.60
CA ARG A 82 -8.23 -3.27 6.10
C ARG A 82 -6.98 -3.93 5.53
N GLU A 83 -6.84 -5.23 5.70
CA GLU A 83 -5.68 -6.00 5.24
C GLU A 83 -5.41 -5.81 3.74
N PHE A 84 -6.47 -5.80 2.92
CA PHE A 84 -6.29 -5.58 1.49
C PHE A 84 -5.90 -4.14 1.15
N ARG A 85 -6.43 -3.17 1.87
CA ARG A 85 -6.05 -1.76 1.69
C ARG A 85 -4.59 -1.54 2.06
N ASP A 86 -4.18 -2.09 3.20
CA ASP A 86 -2.81 -1.98 3.71
C ASP A 86 -1.83 -2.67 2.77
N TYR A 87 -2.13 -3.89 2.33
CA TYR A 87 -1.37 -4.58 1.29
C TYR A 87 -1.21 -3.75 0.00
N LYS A 88 -2.29 -3.12 -0.46
CA LYS A 88 -2.23 -2.24 -1.64
C LYS A 88 -1.37 -1.01 -1.42
N GLN A 89 -1.40 -0.43 -0.23
CA GLN A 89 -0.57 0.73 0.09
C GLN A 89 0.91 0.33 0.14
N GLU A 90 1.24 -0.72 0.87
CA GLU A 90 2.60 -1.26 0.95
C GLU A 90 3.18 -1.61 -0.42
N PHE A 91 2.38 -2.20 -1.31
CA PHE A 91 2.81 -2.48 -2.67
C PHE A 91 3.13 -1.21 -3.45
N LYS A 92 2.31 -0.16 -3.29
CA LYS A 92 2.56 1.13 -3.94
C LYS A 92 3.82 1.79 -3.40
N ASP A 93 4.00 1.79 -2.09
CA ASP A 93 5.17 2.38 -1.45
C ASP A 93 6.46 1.67 -1.91
N MET A 94 6.44 0.33 -1.98
CA MET A 94 7.53 -0.45 -2.54
C MET A 94 7.83 -0.09 -4.01
N MET A 95 6.79 0.08 -4.84
CA MET A 95 6.99 0.46 -6.25
C MET A 95 7.50 1.89 -6.40
N GLU A 96 7.09 2.79 -5.53
CA GLU A 96 7.59 4.17 -5.49
C GLU A 96 9.05 4.22 -5.06
N ASP A 97 9.45 3.43 -4.07
CA ASP A 97 10.84 3.29 -3.65
C ASP A 97 11.72 2.75 -4.80
N ILE A 98 11.26 1.69 -5.49
CA ILE A 98 11.98 1.14 -6.66
C ILE A 98 12.11 2.21 -7.75
N TYR A 99 11.05 2.95 -8.03
CA TYR A 99 11.07 4.00 -9.04
C TYR A 99 12.07 5.11 -8.69
N ASN A 100 12.06 5.58 -7.45
CA ASN A 100 12.96 6.62 -6.99
C ASN A 100 14.44 6.18 -7.03
N GLU A 101 14.72 4.94 -6.66
CA GLU A 101 16.07 4.37 -6.78
C GLU A 101 16.49 4.22 -8.25
N SER A 102 15.57 3.80 -9.12
CA SER A 102 15.82 3.71 -10.56
C SER A 102 16.15 5.07 -11.18
N GLU A 103 15.43 6.13 -10.82
CA GLU A 103 15.76 7.50 -11.27
C GLU A 103 17.18 7.92 -10.83
N LYS A 104 17.55 7.66 -9.59
CA LYS A 104 18.90 7.96 -9.10
C LYS A 104 19.97 7.22 -9.92
N ILE A 105 19.76 5.92 -10.17
CA ILE A 105 20.70 5.10 -10.97
C ILE A 105 20.83 5.63 -12.39
N LEU A 106 19.72 6.04 -13.01
CA LEU A 106 19.72 6.55 -14.38
C LEU A 106 20.47 7.88 -14.53
N PHE A 107 20.26 8.81 -13.58
CA PHE A 107 20.75 10.19 -13.73
C PHE A 107 22.02 10.48 -12.94
N VAL A 108 22.19 9.88 -11.78
CA VAL A 108 23.32 10.17 -10.88
C VAL A 108 24.34 9.03 -10.87
N GLY A 109 23.88 7.78 -10.97
CA GLY A 109 24.71 6.60 -10.80
C GLY A 109 25.05 6.33 -9.32
N ASP A 110 25.98 5.42 -9.09
CA ASP A 110 26.48 5.12 -7.76
C ASP A 110 27.77 5.93 -7.51
N GLN A 111 27.67 6.96 -6.70
CA GLN A 111 28.81 7.83 -6.35
C GLN A 111 29.66 7.27 -5.21
N ASP A 112 29.11 6.35 -4.44
CA ASP A 112 29.77 5.80 -3.24
C ASP A 112 30.64 4.57 -3.57
N ASN A 113 30.45 3.96 -4.74
CA ASN A 113 31.16 2.76 -5.15
C ASN A 113 32.23 3.08 -6.19
N ALA A 114 33.44 3.38 -5.73
CA ALA A 114 34.60 3.68 -6.58
C ALA A 114 35.03 2.53 -7.52
N ASN A 115 34.55 1.31 -7.29
CA ASN A 115 34.87 0.13 -8.09
C ASN A 115 33.92 -0.12 -9.25
N MET A 116 32.85 0.66 -9.38
CA MET A 116 31.84 0.52 -10.44
C MET A 116 31.81 1.76 -11.33
N ASP A 117 31.98 1.56 -12.63
CA ASP A 117 31.74 2.62 -13.61
C ASP A 117 30.23 2.70 -13.92
N SER A 118 29.54 3.60 -13.21
CA SER A 118 28.09 3.81 -13.35
C SER A 118 27.68 4.48 -14.67
N SER A 119 28.64 4.87 -15.52
CA SER A 119 28.35 5.36 -16.88
C SER A 119 27.96 4.24 -17.83
N MET A 120 28.42 3.01 -17.57
CA MET A 120 28.16 1.85 -18.43
C MET A 120 26.73 1.33 -18.28
N VAL A 121 26.10 1.00 -19.40
CA VAL A 121 24.76 0.41 -19.44
C VAL A 121 24.68 -0.92 -18.68
N SER A 122 25.69 -1.76 -18.78
CA SER A 122 25.77 -3.03 -18.04
C SER A 122 25.76 -2.82 -16.54
N THR A 123 26.53 -1.84 -16.05
CA THR A 123 26.57 -1.47 -14.64
C THR A 123 25.23 -0.94 -14.16
N LYS A 124 24.59 -0.04 -14.90
CA LYS A 124 23.27 0.48 -14.56
C LYS A 124 22.23 -0.63 -14.46
N ARG A 125 22.24 -1.61 -15.35
CA ARG A 125 21.34 -2.78 -15.27
C ARG A 125 21.55 -3.61 -14.00
N VAL A 126 22.81 -3.81 -13.57
CA VAL A 126 23.11 -4.52 -12.33
C VAL A 126 22.63 -3.72 -11.12
N MET A 127 22.81 -2.41 -11.12
CA MET A 127 22.32 -1.53 -10.06
C MET A 127 20.80 -1.56 -9.95
N GLU A 128 20.08 -1.49 -11.07
CA GLU A 128 18.63 -1.63 -11.14
C GLU A 128 18.16 -2.98 -10.57
N LEU A 129 18.82 -4.07 -10.96
CA LEU A 129 18.50 -5.40 -10.43
C LEU A 129 18.73 -5.44 -8.91
N ASN A 130 19.83 -4.89 -8.43
CA ASN A 130 20.14 -4.83 -7.00
C ASN A 130 19.09 -4.02 -6.22
N ALA A 131 18.60 -2.90 -6.76
CA ALA A 131 17.55 -2.10 -6.16
C ALA A 131 16.23 -2.90 -6.04
N LEU A 132 15.85 -3.56 -7.13
CA LEU A 132 14.68 -4.44 -7.15
C LEU A 132 14.80 -5.58 -6.13
N GLU A 133 15.95 -6.28 -6.10
CA GLU A 133 16.17 -7.40 -5.18
C GLU A 133 16.17 -6.97 -3.70
N LYS A 134 16.72 -5.80 -3.39
CA LYS A 134 16.65 -5.22 -2.03
C LYS A 134 15.19 -4.94 -1.61
N ALA A 135 14.38 -4.37 -2.51
CA ALA A 135 12.97 -4.10 -2.23
C ALA A 135 12.16 -5.40 -2.03
N LEU A 136 12.38 -6.40 -2.88
CA LEU A 136 11.77 -7.72 -2.76
C LEU A 136 12.20 -8.44 -1.48
N TYR A 137 13.47 -8.36 -1.11
CA TYR A 137 13.96 -8.94 0.14
C TYR A 137 13.25 -8.34 1.35
N LYS A 138 13.17 -7.01 1.42
CA LYS A 138 12.43 -6.33 2.50
C LYS A 138 11.00 -6.81 2.61
N LYS A 139 10.29 -6.89 1.48
CA LYS A 139 8.88 -7.29 1.47
C LYS A 139 8.65 -8.76 1.84
N MET A 140 9.56 -9.66 1.47
CA MET A 140 9.36 -11.10 1.63
C MET A 140 9.90 -11.65 2.94
N PHE A 141 10.91 -11.03 3.54
CA PHE A 141 11.69 -11.62 4.62
C PHE A 141 11.77 -10.77 5.89
N LEU A 142 11.42 -9.48 5.83
CA LEU A 142 11.40 -8.64 7.02
C LEU A 142 9.98 -8.45 7.53
N SER A 143 9.83 -8.52 8.85
CA SER A 143 8.64 -8.03 9.53
C SER A 143 8.58 -6.49 9.47
N ALA A 144 7.42 -5.92 9.80
CA ALA A 144 7.26 -4.47 9.85
C ALA A 144 8.24 -3.81 10.83
N ASP A 145 8.42 -4.42 12.00
CA ASP A 145 9.32 -3.92 13.06
C ASP A 145 10.80 -3.98 12.62
N GLU A 146 11.21 -5.04 11.93
CA GLU A 146 12.57 -5.18 11.40
C GLU A 146 12.83 -4.17 10.27
N ALA A 147 11.86 -3.96 9.39
CA ALA A 147 11.97 -2.99 8.31
C ALA A 147 12.05 -1.54 8.85
N GLU A 148 11.31 -1.23 9.92
CA GLU A 148 11.38 0.07 10.61
C GLU A 148 12.71 0.23 11.33
N ALA A 149 13.17 -0.79 12.07
CA ALA A 149 14.45 -0.77 12.76
C ALA A 149 15.63 -0.59 11.80
N GLU A 150 15.57 -1.18 10.59
CA GLU A 150 16.57 -0.96 9.55
C GLU A 150 16.51 0.48 9.01
N LYS A 151 15.31 0.99 8.75
CA LYS A 151 15.11 2.35 8.26
C LYS A 151 15.64 3.40 9.25
N ASP A 152 15.44 3.15 10.53
CA ASP A 152 15.89 4.02 11.62
C ASP A 152 17.38 3.82 11.99
N GLY A 153 18.05 2.86 11.37
CA GLY A 153 19.48 2.60 11.57
C GLY A 153 19.82 1.78 12.82
N TYR A 154 18.85 1.16 13.48
CA TYR A 154 19.09 0.28 14.62
C TYR A 154 19.70 -1.06 14.22
N ILE A 155 19.38 -1.56 13.02
CA ILE A 155 19.96 -2.76 12.45
C ILE A 155 20.45 -2.48 11.03
N TYR A 156 21.46 -3.24 10.60
CA TYR A 156 21.97 -3.22 9.24
C TYR A 156 22.01 -4.62 8.67
N ILE A 157 21.36 -4.81 7.52
CA ILE A 157 21.29 -6.11 6.86
C ILE A 157 22.18 -6.08 5.62
N HIS A 158 23.26 -6.87 5.67
CA HIS A 158 24.21 -7.02 4.57
C HIS A 158 23.60 -7.74 3.37
N ASP A 159 24.05 -7.38 2.18
CA ASP A 159 23.83 -8.11 0.92
C ASP A 159 22.38 -8.46 0.60
N LYS A 160 21.44 -7.58 0.95
CA LYS A 160 20.00 -7.79 0.67
C LYS A 160 19.71 -8.16 -0.77
N SER A 161 20.49 -7.62 -1.73
CA SER A 161 20.32 -7.93 -3.16
C SER A 161 20.72 -9.36 -3.54
N ALA A 162 21.57 -10.01 -2.74
CA ALA A 162 22.04 -11.38 -3.00
C ALA A 162 21.39 -12.44 -2.09
N ARG A 163 20.86 -12.05 -0.93
CA ARG A 163 20.37 -12.99 0.10
C ARG A 163 19.24 -13.91 -0.33
N ARG A 164 18.45 -13.54 -1.33
CA ARG A 164 17.41 -14.43 -1.89
C ARG A 164 18.00 -15.64 -2.62
N PHE A 165 19.24 -15.55 -3.06
CA PHE A 165 19.89 -16.56 -3.88
C PHE A 165 21.00 -17.31 -3.12
N THR A 166 21.44 -16.77 -2.00
CA THR A 166 22.54 -17.36 -1.21
C THR A 166 22.14 -17.47 0.25
N MET A 167 22.38 -18.63 0.84
CA MET A 167 22.14 -18.89 2.28
C MET A 167 23.31 -18.43 3.17
N ASN A 168 24.43 -18.02 2.58
CA ASN A 168 25.67 -17.72 3.29
C ASN A 168 26.19 -16.32 2.94
N CYS A 169 26.49 -15.58 3.96
CA CYS A 169 27.42 -14.46 3.95
C CYS A 169 28.64 -14.86 4.74
#